data_83ad270f9d568ea009b15754b27e5fc1
#
_entry.id   83ad270f9d568ea009b15754b27e5fc1
#
_cell.length_a   1.000
_cell.length_b   1.000
_cell.length_c   1.000
_cell.angle_alpha   90.00
_cell.angle_beta   90.00
_cell.angle_gamma   90.00
#
_symmetry.space_group_name_H-M   'P 1'
#
loop_
_entity.id
_entity.type
_entity.pdbx_description
1 polymer ?
#
loop_
_entity_poly.entity_id
_entity_poly.type
_entity_poly.pdbx_seq_one_letter_code
_entity_poly.pdbx_strand_id
1 'polypeptide(L)'
;LKKDDVITAVEGKDVSEPGEVQDVIKQKSPGDKVTLTVQRGGKEQEEEIELGENPHQKGQAMLGIAMLSVPQDDIKVKYNLQDIGGPSAGMMFTLAVIDKLNEEDLTGGKFVAGTGTIQEDGKVGPIGGIQHKIAAAHEAGAELFLAPKDNCSEAAASDHGDMPIAEVSTLDEAVSTMKDFADGKDIKTCQ
;
A
#
# COMPACT_ATOMS: atom_id res chain seq x y z
N LEU A 1 -2.37 -9.33 -25.17
CA LEU A 1 -3.02 -9.06 -23.88
C LEU A 1 -4.34 -8.34 -24.07
N LYS A 2 -5.27 -8.54 -23.13
CA LYS A 2 -6.58 -7.88 -23.08
C LYS A 2 -6.77 -7.23 -21.71
N LYS A 3 -7.68 -6.28 -21.64
CA LYS A 3 -8.11 -5.72 -20.38
C LYS A 3 -8.66 -6.84 -19.49
N ASP A 4 -8.35 -6.79 -18.21
CA ASP A 4 -8.75 -7.73 -17.15
C ASP A 4 -8.06 -9.13 -17.26
N ASP A 5 -7.01 -9.27 -18.08
CA ASP A 5 -6.10 -10.41 -17.97
C ASP A 5 -5.32 -10.33 -16.66
N VAL A 6 -5.23 -11.43 -15.93
CA VAL A 6 -4.39 -11.54 -14.73
C VAL A 6 -3.11 -12.27 -15.10
N ILE A 7 -1.97 -11.58 -15.04
CA ILE A 7 -0.65 -12.19 -15.31
C ILE A 7 -0.27 -13.01 -14.08
N THR A 8 -0.02 -14.30 -14.29
CA THR A 8 0.36 -15.26 -13.23
C THR A 8 1.80 -15.73 -13.35
N ALA A 9 2.40 -15.67 -14.57
CA ALA A 9 3.80 -15.98 -14.75
C ALA A 9 4.41 -15.18 -15.91
N VAL A 10 5.72 -14.99 -15.90
CA VAL A 10 6.54 -14.42 -16.96
C VAL A 10 7.72 -15.33 -17.25
N GLU A 11 7.94 -15.72 -18.51
CA GLU A 11 8.95 -16.70 -18.93
C GLU A 11 8.90 -18.01 -18.11
N GLY A 12 7.69 -18.47 -17.75
CA GLY A 12 7.47 -19.66 -16.94
C GLY A 12 7.81 -19.54 -15.46
N LYS A 13 8.11 -18.33 -14.98
CA LYS A 13 8.34 -18.03 -13.56
C LYS A 13 7.11 -17.34 -13.00
N ASP A 14 6.53 -17.89 -11.94
CA ASP A 14 5.38 -17.30 -11.24
C ASP A 14 5.69 -15.90 -10.75
N VAL A 15 4.71 -15.02 -10.87
CA VAL A 15 4.77 -13.64 -10.40
C VAL A 15 3.53 -13.29 -9.60
N SER A 16 3.72 -12.52 -8.54
CA SER A 16 2.67 -12.04 -7.65
C SER A 16 2.51 -10.52 -7.68
N GLU A 17 3.56 -9.80 -8.12
CA GLU A 17 3.61 -8.34 -8.10
C GLU A 17 4.04 -7.77 -9.45
N PRO A 18 3.55 -6.57 -9.83
CA PRO A 18 3.95 -5.88 -11.06
C PRO A 18 5.47 -5.65 -11.16
N GLY A 19 6.15 -5.45 -10.01
CA GLY A 19 7.60 -5.28 -9.95
C GLY A 19 8.37 -6.47 -10.50
N GLU A 20 7.94 -7.70 -10.20
CA GLU A 20 8.59 -8.93 -10.67
C GLU A 20 8.50 -9.06 -12.20
N VAL A 21 7.35 -8.70 -12.79
CA VAL A 21 7.21 -8.62 -14.25
C VAL A 21 8.15 -7.59 -14.84
N GLN A 22 8.21 -6.38 -14.24
CA GLN A 22 9.08 -5.30 -14.69
C GLN A 22 10.57 -5.71 -14.63
N ASP A 23 10.99 -6.43 -13.60
CA ASP A 23 12.38 -6.85 -13.45
C ASP A 23 12.83 -7.85 -14.51
N VAL A 24 11.93 -8.71 -14.97
CA VAL A 24 12.21 -9.58 -16.14
C VAL A 24 12.29 -8.74 -17.42
N ILE A 25 11.35 -7.80 -17.62
CA ILE A 25 11.34 -6.95 -18.83
C ILE A 25 12.58 -6.06 -18.93
N LYS A 26 13.07 -5.51 -17.80
CA LYS A 26 14.30 -4.68 -17.75
C LYS A 26 15.56 -5.42 -18.22
N GLN A 27 15.58 -6.75 -18.16
CA GLN A 27 16.70 -7.58 -18.61
C GLN A 27 16.67 -7.88 -20.11
N LYS A 28 15.61 -7.47 -20.81
CA LYS A 28 15.41 -7.69 -22.25
C LYS A 28 15.66 -6.39 -23.04
N SER A 29 15.75 -6.54 -24.35
CA SER A 29 15.92 -5.43 -25.31
C SER A 29 14.60 -5.14 -26.04
N PRO A 30 14.40 -3.90 -26.53
CA PRO A 30 13.29 -3.62 -27.44
C PRO A 30 13.32 -4.54 -28.66
N GLY A 31 12.16 -5.10 -29.03
CA GLY A 31 12.00 -6.10 -30.08
C GLY A 31 12.14 -7.55 -29.61
N ASP A 32 12.64 -7.79 -28.39
CA ASP A 32 12.62 -9.15 -27.83
C ASP A 32 11.18 -9.59 -27.54
N LYS A 33 10.98 -10.89 -27.58
CA LYS A 33 9.70 -11.49 -27.19
C LYS A 33 9.74 -11.95 -25.74
N VAL A 34 8.59 -11.85 -25.09
CA VAL A 34 8.35 -12.36 -23.74
C VAL A 34 7.08 -13.21 -23.72
N THR A 35 7.14 -14.34 -23.06
CA THR A 35 5.98 -15.21 -22.84
C THR A 35 5.38 -14.87 -21.48
N LEU A 36 4.11 -14.50 -21.50
CA LEU A 36 3.31 -14.26 -20.28
C LEU A 36 2.27 -15.37 -20.16
N THR A 37 2.18 -15.95 -18.96
CA THR A 37 1.04 -16.78 -18.59
C THR A 37 -0.04 -15.88 -18.00
N VAL A 38 -1.24 -15.92 -18.56
CA VAL A 38 -2.35 -15.10 -18.13
C VAL A 38 -3.59 -15.92 -17.82
N GLN A 39 -4.32 -15.52 -16.81
CA GLN A 39 -5.64 -16.04 -16.50
C GLN A 39 -6.70 -15.14 -17.13
N ARG A 40 -7.50 -15.67 -18.02
CA ARG A 40 -8.57 -14.98 -18.74
C ARG A 40 -9.86 -15.77 -18.65
N GLY A 41 -10.87 -15.21 -17.99
CA GLY A 41 -12.18 -15.88 -17.83
C GLY A 41 -12.07 -17.25 -17.12
N GLY A 42 -11.18 -17.38 -16.15
CA GLY A 42 -10.94 -18.61 -15.38
C GLY A 42 -10.11 -19.69 -16.14
N LYS A 43 -9.54 -19.35 -17.30
CA LYS A 43 -8.68 -20.25 -18.07
C LYS A 43 -7.28 -19.64 -18.19
N GLU A 44 -6.29 -20.49 -17.96
CA GLU A 44 -4.89 -20.14 -18.16
C GLU A 44 -4.51 -20.28 -19.65
N GLN A 45 -3.73 -19.32 -20.14
CA GLN A 45 -3.22 -19.33 -21.52
C GLN A 45 -1.90 -18.56 -21.59
N GLU A 46 -1.05 -18.94 -22.54
CA GLU A 46 0.20 -18.25 -22.82
C GLU A 46 -0.01 -17.22 -23.94
N GLU A 47 0.59 -16.04 -23.74
CA GLU A 47 0.60 -14.94 -24.70
C GLU A 47 2.05 -14.54 -24.97
N GLU A 48 2.50 -14.66 -26.22
CA GLU A 48 3.81 -14.15 -26.64
C GLU A 48 3.68 -12.68 -27.06
N ILE A 49 4.45 -11.81 -26.43
CA ILE A 49 4.39 -10.36 -26.64
C ILE A 49 5.76 -9.84 -27.07
N GLU A 50 5.80 -9.07 -28.15
CA GLU A 50 6.98 -8.33 -28.57
C GLU A 50 7.09 -7.03 -27.74
N LEU A 51 8.26 -6.79 -27.14
CA LEU A 51 8.52 -5.65 -26.29
C LEU A 51 8.82 -4.40 -27.13
N GLY A 52 8.15 -3.31 -26.77
CA GLY A 52 8.44 -1.99 -27.33
C GLY A 52 9.65 -1.31 -26.68
N GLU A 53 10.02 -0.14 -27.19
CA GLU A 53 11.03 0.72 -26.58
C GLU A 53 10.35 1.73 -25.63
N ASN A 54 10.96 1.94 -24.46
CA ASN A 54 10.49 2.93 -23.50
C ASN A 54 10.69 4.35 -24.08
N PRO A 55 9.61 5.17 -24.25
CA PRO A 55 9.72 6.48 -24.86
C PRO A 55 10.52 7.49 -24.04
N HIS A 56 10.71 7.22 -22.74
CA HIS A 56 11.45 8.08 -21.82
C HIS A 56 12.89 7.58 -21.56
N GLN A 57 13.21 6.36 -21.97
CA GLN A 57 14.51 5.74 -21.73
C GLN A 57 14.94 4.87 -22.92
N LYS A 58 15.70 5.47 -23.84
CA LYS A 58 16.17 4.81 -25.06
C LYS A 58 16.98 3.54 -24.75
N GLY A 59 16.67 2.47 -25.49
CA GLY A 59 17.31 1.16 -25.34
C GLY A 59 16.70 0.28 -24.24
N GLN A 60 15.75 0.78 -23.46
CA GLN A 60 15.04 -0.02 -22.46
C GLN A 60 13.77 -0.64 -23.04
N ALA A 61 13.62 -1.95 -22.85
CA ALA A 61 12.41 -2.65 -23.22
C ALA A 61 11.22 -2.26 -22.34
N MET A 62 10.02 -2.26 -22.91
CA MET A 62 8.78 -1.95 -22.24
C MET A 62 7.64 -2.84 -22.75
N LEU A 63 6.80 -3.33 -21.81
CA LEU A 63 5.60 -4.09 -22.15
C LEU A 63 4.43 -3.21 -22.59
N GLY A 64 4.44 -1.92 -22.21
CA GLY A 64 3.45 -0.93 -22.65
C GLY A 64 2.06 -1.07 -22.04
N ILE A 65 1.95 -1.66 -20.85
CA ILE A 65 0.70 -1.85 -20.11
C ILE A 65 0.78 -1.20 -18.73
N ALA A 66 -0.37 -0.85 -18.17
CA ALA A 66 -0.52 -0.56 -16.75
C ALA A 66 -0.93 -1.84 -16.02
N MET A 67 -0.24 -2.17 -14.95
CA MET A 67 -0.52 -3.33 -14.12
C MET A 67 -0.93 -2.88 -12.72
N LEU A 68 -1.87 -3.61 -12.13
CA LEU A 68 -2.31 -3.44 -10.75
C LEU A 68 -2.30 -4.82 -10.08
N SER A 69 -1.88 -4.88 -8.83
CA SER A 69 -2.06 -6.09 -8.02
C SER A 69 -3.54 -6.30 -7.73
N VAL A 70 -3.99 -7.54 -7.90
CA VAL A 70 -5.34 -7.96 -7.54
C VAL A 70 -5.25 -9.10 -6.54
N PRO A 71 -6.13 -9.15 -5.51
CA PRO A 71 -6.17 -10.30 -4.60
C PRO A 71 -6.43 -11.60 -5.37
N GLN A 72 -5.71 -12.66 -5.02
CA GLN A 72 -5.93 -13.99 -5.61
C GLN A 72 -7.21 -14.66 -5.10
N ASP A 73 -7.69 -14.24 -3.92
CA ASP A 73 -8.89 -14.75 -3.30
C ASP A 73 -10.12 -13.96 -3.73
N ASP A 74 -11.32 -14.51 -3.46
CA ASP A 74 -12.62 -13.84 -3.71
C ASP A 74 -12.88 -12.62 -2.81
N ILE A 75 -11.85 -12.07 -2.17
CA ILE A 75 -11.93 -10.89 -1.31
C ILE A 75 -12.20 -9.66 -2.18
N LYS A 76 -13.37 -9.05 -2.01
CA LYS A 76 -13.74 -7.80 -2.67
C LYS A 76 -13.79 -6.68 -1.65
N VAL A 77 -12.82 -5.79 -1.71
CA VAL A 77 -12.81 -4.58 -0.88
C VAL A 77 -13.60 -3.48 -1.59
N LYS A 78 -14.65 -2.98 -0.94
CA LYS A 78 -15.41 -1.82 -1.41
C LYS A 78 -15.26 -0.69 -0.41
N TYR A 79 -14.64 0.39 -0.84
CA TYR A 79 -14.61 1.63 -0.07
C TYR A 79 -15.82 2.50 -0.44
N ASN A 80 -16.63 2.83 0.54
CA ASN A 80 -17.77 3.73 0.34
C ASN A 80 -17.40 5.13 0.86
N LEU A 81 -16.39 5.73 0.25
CA LEU A 81 -15.84 7.01 0.64
C LEU A 81 -16.28 8.08 -0.36
N GLN A 82 -16.96 9.09 0.12
CA GLN A 82 -17.24 10.29 -0.62
C GLN A 82 -16.13 11.30 -0.27
N ASP A 83 -15.51 11.88 -1.29
CA ASP A 83 -14.54 13.00 -1.20
C ASP A 83 -13.21 12.71 -0.46
N ILE A 84 -12.88 11.44 -0.17
CA ILE A 84 -11.56 11.06 0.32
C ILE A 84 -10.73 10.49 -0.82
N GLY A 85 -9.68 11.20 -1.19
CA GLY A 85 -8.78 10.81 -2.27
C GLY A 85 -7.32 11.06 -1.92
N GLY A 86 -6.46 10.52 -2.78
CA GLY A 86 -5.01 10.69 -2.66
C GLY A 86 -4.32 9.59 -1.86
N PRO A 87 -2.99 9.43 -2.06
CA PRO A 87 -2.22 8.32 -1.50
C PRO A 87 -2.05 8.38 0.03
N SER A 88 -2.31 9.55 0.66
CA SER A 88 -2.04 9.77 2.08
C SER A 88 -2.96 9.01 3.04
N ALA A 89 -4.04 8.42 2.54
CA ALA A 89 -4.96 7.58 3.30
C ALA A 89 -4.63 6.06 3.17
N GLY A 90 -3.67 5.69 2.31
CA GLY A 90 -3.38 4.32 1.96
C GLY A 90 -3.12 3.41 3.14
N MET A 91 -2.25 3.84 4.08
CA MET A 91 -1.97 3.08 5.30
C MET A 91 -3.25 2.79 6.10
N MET A 92 -4.07 3.81 6.35
CA MET A 92 -5.28 3.65 7.17
C MET A 92 -6.33 2.77 6.49
N PHE A 93 -6.46 2.85 5.16
CA PHE A 93 -7.34 1.96 4.42
C PHE A 93 -6.87 0.51 4.47
N THR A 94 -5.58 0.27 4.37
CA THR A 94 -5.01 -1.07 4.48
C THR A 94 -5.22 -1.62 5.90
N LEU A 95 -4.98 -0.81 6.93
CA LEU A 95 -5.25 -1.20 8.33
C LEU A 95 -6.73 -1.53 8.56
N ALA A 96 -7.66 -0.75 8.00
CA ALA A 96 -9.09 -1.02 8.10
C ALA A 96 -9.49 -2.33 7.40
N VAL A 97 -8.82 -2.71 6.30
CA VAL A 97 -9.04 -4.02 5.66
C VAL A 97 -8.50 -5.14 6.54
N ILE A 98 -7.30 -4.98 7.09
CA ILE A 98 -6.69 -5.97 7.99
C ILE A 98 -7.59 -6.17 9.21
N ASP A 99 -8.06 -5.10 9.83
CA ASP A 99 -8.98 -5.16 10.96
C ASP A 99 -10.27 -5.95 10.64
N LYS A 100 -10.84 -5.73 9.45
CA LYS A 100 -12.04 -6.45 9.00
C LYS A 100 -11.80 -7.93 8.66
N LEU A 101 -10.59 -8.31 8.32
CA LEU A 101 -10.20 -9.69 8.02
C LEU A 101 -9.74 -10.45 9.27
N ASN A 102 -9.35 -9.75 10.32
CA ASN A 102 -9.00 -10.35 11.60
C ASN A 102 -10.26 -10.62 12.44
N GLU A 103 -10.21 -11.67 13.28
CA GLU A 103 -11.25 -11.97 14.25
C GLU A 103 -11.19 -11.03 15.47
N GLU A 104 -10.02 -10.50 15.77
CA GLU A 104 -9.76 -9.57 16.87
C GLU A 104 -9.77 -8.12 16.38
N ASP A 105 -10.43 -7.24 17.11
CA ASP A 105 -10.40 -5.78 16.90
C ASP A 105 -8.98 -5.24 17.20
N LEU A 106 -8.31 -4.74 16.16
CA LEU A 106 -6.96 -4.22 16.27
C LEU A 106 -6.86 -2.97 17.17
N THR A 107 -7.95 -2.24 17.32
CA THR A 107 -7.99 -1.01 18.10
C THR A 107 -8.34 -1.25 19.57
N GLY A 108 -8.88 -2.43 19.91
CA GLY A 108 -9.46 -2.68 21.24
C GLY A 108 -10.60 -1.73 21.58
N GLY A 109 -11.36 -1.28 20.58
CA GLY A 109 -12.45 -0.33 20.71
C GLY A 109 -12.02 1.13 20.87
N LYS A 110 -10.73 1.46 20.75
CA LYS A 110 -10.21 2.82 20.83
C LYS A 110 -10.30 3.55 19.50
N PHE A 111 -10.43 4.87 19.56
CA PHE A 111 -10.42 5.69 18.35
C PHE A 111 -8.99 5.97 17.92
N VAL A 112 -8.53 5.26 16.89
CA VAL A 112 -7.21 5.43 16.29
C VAL A 112 -7.34 6.21 14.99
N ALA A 113 -6.61 7.31 14.86
CA ALA A 113 -6.45 8.07 13.64
C ALA A 113 -5.03 7.89 13.08
N GLY A 114 -4.80 8.31 11.84
CA GLY A 114 -3.47 8.24 11.25
C GLY A 114 -3.44 8.68 9.80
N THR A 115 -2.25 8.71 9.24
CA THR A 115 -2.00 9.03 7.83
C THR A 115 -0.72 8.38 7.36
N GLY A 116 -0.62 8.11 6.07
CA GLY A 116 0.58 7.56 5.45
C GLY A 116 0.28 7.03 4.06
N THR A 117 1.24 7.14 3.16
CA THR A 117 1.21 6.33 1.94
C THR A 117 1.59 4.90 2.28
N ILE A 118 1.17 3.95 1.46
CA ILE A 118 1.56 2.54 1.59
C ILE A 118 2.14 2.05 0.28
N GLN A 119 3.24 1.31 0.35
CA GLN A 119 3.86 0.64 -0.78
C GLN A 119 3.48 -0.84 -0.79
N GLU A 120 3.66 -1.52 -1.91
CA GLU A 120 3.33 -2.95 -2.06
C GLU A 120 4.14 -3.83 -1.08
N ASP A 121 5.37 -3.41 -0.75
CA ASP A 121 6.23 -4.09 0.25
C ASP A 121 5.86 -3.77 1.71
N GLY A 122 4.73 -3.10 1.94
CA GLY A 122 4.25 -2.74 3.27
C GLY A 122 4.94 -1.53 3.91
N LYS A 123 5.84 -0.82 3.20
CA LYS A 123 6.46 0.39 3.72
C LYS A 123 5.49 1.56 3.76
N VAL A 124 5.52 2.27 4.89
CA VAL A 124 4.76 3.50 5.11
C VAL A 124 5.63 4.70 4.70
N GLY A 125 5.11 5.51 3.80
CA GLY A 125 5.80 6.71 3.32
C GLY A 125 5.18 8.00 3.83
N PRO A 126 5.97 9.12 3.74
CA PRO A 126 5.57 10.42 4.23
C PRO A 126 4.44 11.06 3.40
N ILE A 127 3.81 12.07 4.02
CA ILE A 127 2.72 12.86 3.43
C ILE A 127 2.93 14.34 3.70
N GLY A 128 2.15 15.19 3.04
CA GLY A 128 2.14 16.63 3.31
C GLY A 128 1.05 17.05 4.28
N GLY A 129 1.30 18.11 5.06
CA GLY A 129 0.31 18.76 5.91
C GLY A 129 -0.13 17.93 7.11
N ILE A 130 0.79 17.18 7.71
CA ILE A 130 0.50 16.28 8.84
C ILE A 130 -0.07 17.05 10.05
N GLN A 131 0.37 18.30 10.28
CA GLN A 131 -0.09 19.13 11.38
C GLN A 131 -1.61 19.35 11.36
N HIS A 132 -2.18 19.62 10.17
CA HIS A 132 -3.63 19.78 10.02
C HIS A 132 -4.41 18.50 10.31
N LYS A 133 -3.82 17.36 9.94
CA LYS A 133 -4.44 16.04 10.18
C LYS A 133 -4.42 15.67 11.66
N ILE A 134 -3.33 15.98 12.36
CA ILE A 134 -3.19 15.75 13.80
C ILE A 134 -4.18 16.64 14.56
N ALA A 135 -4.26 17.95 14.24
CA ALA A 135 -5.20 18.84 14.88
C ALA A 135 -6.66 18.37 14.68
N ALA A 136 -7.03 17.99 13.47
CA ALA A 136 -8.37 17.46 13.18
C ALA A 136 -8.66 16.13 13.91
N ALA A 137 -7.67 15.24 14.04
CA ALA A 137 -7.81 13.99 14.79
C ALA A 137 -7.99 14.24 16.29
N HIS A 138 -7.21 15.17 16.85
CA HIS A 138 -7.32 15.58 18.25
C HIS A 138 -8.70 16.21 18.53
N GLU A 139 -9.17 17.13 17.68
CA GLU A 139 -10.51 17.72 17.80
C GLU A 139 -11.64 16.68 17.70
N ALA A 140 -11.43 15.64 16.90
CA ALA A 140 -12.38 14.53 16.78
C ALA A 140 -12.34 13.57 17.96
N GLY A 141 -11.40 13.71 18.89
CA GLY A 141 -11.26 12.87 20.08
C GLY A 141 -10.50 11.56 19.83
N ALA A 142 -9.61 11.52 18.84
CA ALA A 142 -8.73 10.36 18.64
C ALA A 142 -7.84 10.15 19.88
N GLU A 143 -7.65 8.89 20.24
CA GLU A 143 -6.86 8.48 21.40
C GLU A 143 -5.42 8.12 21.00
N LEU A 144 -5.17 7.86 19.71
CA LEU A 144 -3.87 7.58 19.13
C LEU A 144 -3.82 8.13 17.70
N PHE A 145 -2.65 8.68 17.32
CA PHE A 145 -2.38 9.04 15.94
C PHE A 145 -1.17 8.29 15.40
N LEU A 146 -1.33 7.58 14.28
CA LEU A 146 -0.22 6.89 13.58
C LEU A 146 0.40 7.84 12.55
N ALA A 147 1.68 8.15 12.70
CA ALA A 147 2.43 9.05 11.83
C ALA A 147 3.58 8.30 11.12
N PRO A 148 3.81 8.54 9.81
CA PRO A 148 4.99 8.04 9.15
C PRO A 148 6.25 8.54 9.86
N LYS A 149 7.25 7.68 10.00
CA LYS A 149 8.54 8.03 10.62
C LYS A 149 9.14 9.31 10.06
N ASP A 150 9.10 9.49 8.75
CA ASP A 150 9.68 10.66 8.07
C ASP A 150 8.89 11.96 8.34
N ASN A 151 7.70 11.87 8.90
CA ASN A 151 6.91 13.00 9.37
C ASN A 151 7.02 13.25 10.88
N CYS A 152 7.71 12.40 11.65
CA CYS A 152 7.68 12.48 13.12
C CYS A 152 8.16 13.82 13.67
N SER A 153 9.20 14.41 13.11
CA SER A 153 9.68 15.73 13.56
C SER A 153 8.62 16.82 13.41
N GLU A 154 7.88 16.82 12.29
CA GLU A 154 6.78 17.76 12.04
C GLU A 154 5.56 17.43 12.90
N ALA A 155 5.30 16.13 13.08
CA ALA A 155 4.18 15.64 13.88
C ALA A 155 4.32 15.99 15.36
N ALA A 156 5.49 15.76 15.97
CA ALA A 156 5.78 16.07 17.36
C ALA A 156 5.69 17.58 17.68
N ALA A 157 5.92 18.44 16.69
CA ALA A 157 5.79 19.88 16.83
C ALA A 157 4.35 20.40 16.70
N SER A 158 3.37 19.53 16.41
CA SER A 158 1.97 19.88 16.24
C SER A 158 1.25 20.01 17.60
N ASP A 159 0.14 20.75 17.60
CA ASP A 159 -0.76 20.76 18.76
C ASP A 159 -1.62 19.48 18.74
N HIS A 160 -1.31 18.55 19.64
CA HIS A 160 -1.98 17.26 19.76
C HIS A 160 -2.51 16.98 21.19
N GLY A 161 -2.39 17.96 22.13
CA GLY A 161 -2.76 17.75 23.52
C GLY A 161 -2.07 16.54 24.14
N ASP A 162 -2.84 15.69 24.81
CA ASP A 162 -2.37 14.44 25.42
C ASP A 162 -2.45 13.23 24.47
N MET A 163 -2.89 13.42 23.22
CA MET A 163 -2.98 12.33 22.23
C MET A 163 -1.57 11.89 21.79
N PRO A 164 -1.15 10.64 22.07
CA PRO A 164 0.15 10.16 21.62
C PRO A 164 0.21 10.05 20.10
N ILE A 165 1.36 10.42 19.54
CA ILE A 165 1.65 10.29 18.12
C ILE A 165 2.67 9.17 17.96
N ALA A 166 2.25 8.03 17.43
CA ALA A 166 3.12 6.87 17.25
C ALA A 166 3.88 6.96 15.92
N GLU A 167 5.18 6.67 15.98
CA GLU A 167 6.04 6.51 14.80
C GLU A 167 5.82 5.15 14.17
N VAL A 168 5.56 5.12 12.84
CA VAL A 168 5.44 3.88 12.07
C VAL A 168 6.22 3.98 10.75
N SER A 169 6.94 2.92 10.39
CA SER A 169 7.70 2.81 9.15
C SER A 169 7.15 1.72 8.22
N THR A 170 6.43 0.75 8.78
CA THR A 170 5.83 -0.37 8.04
C THR A 170 4.41 -0.64 8.52
N LEU A 171 3.67 -1.39 7.71
CA LEU A 171 2.33 -1.83 8.05
C LEU A 171 2.32 -2.74 9.28
N ASP A 172 3.33 -3.64 9.40
CA ASP A 172 3.47 -4.53 10.54
C ASP A 172 3.73 -3.75 11.84
N GLU A 173 4.56 -2.69 11.78
CA GLU A 173 4.74 -1.79 12.90
C GLU A 173 3.46 -1.07 13.28
N ALA A 174 2.65 -0.63 12.31
CA ALA A 174 1.37 0.02 12.58
C ALA A 174 0.39 -0.94 13.27
N VAL A 175 0.28 -2.19 12.78
CA VAL A 175 -0.58 -3.24 13.39
C VAL A 175 -0.12 -3.54 14.82
N SER A 176 1.19 -3.76 15.04
CA SER A 176 1.71 -4.06 16.39
C SER A 176 1.53 -2.87 17.34
N THR A 177 1.75 -1.64 16.86
CA THR A 177 1.53 -0.41 17.65
C THR A 177 0.08 -0.27 18.09
N MET A 178 -0.89 -0.53 17.20
CA MET A 178 -2.31 -0.48 17.55
C MET A 178 -2.66 -1.51 18.62
N LYS A 179 -2.17 -2.76 18.48
CA LYS A 179 -2.38 -3.82 19.48
C LYS A 179 -1.74 -3.48 20.84
N ASP A 180 -0.50 -3.02 20.84
CA ASP A 180 0.20 -2.64 22.06
C ASP A 180 -0.50 -1.48 22.77
N PHE A 181 -0.98 -0.48 22.00
CA PHE A 181 -1.77 0.63 22.53
C PHE A 181 -3.12 0.15 23.10
N ALA A 182 -3.81 -0.76 22.41
CA ALA A 182 -5.06 -1.36 22.90
C ALA A 182 -4.85 -2.08 24.23
N ASP A 183 -3.73 -2.80 24.39
CA ASP A 183 -3.33 -3.54 25.59
C ASP A 183 -2.79 -2.61 26.71
N GLY A 184 -2.65 -1.32 26.48
CA GLY A 184 -2.07 -0.36 27.43
C GLY A 184 -0.56 -0.51 27.64
N LYS A 185 0.14 -1.07 26.67
CA LYS A 185 1.61 -1.18 26.65
C LYS A 185 2.27 0.09 26.12
N ASP A 186 3.55 0.22 26.40
CA ASP A 186 4.35 1.32 25.85
C ASP A 186 4.49 1.20 24.32
N ILE A 187 4.32 2.32 23.63
CA ILE A 187 4.47 2.45 22.19
C ILE A 187 5.58 3.43 21.82
N LYS A 188 6.19 3.26 20.67
CA LYS A 188 7.17 4.19 20.13
C LYS A 188 6.49 5.46 19.63
N THR A 189 6.77 6.59 20.27
CA THR A 189 6.22 7.90 19.91
C THR A 189 7.20 8.76 19.14
N CYS A 190 6.67 9.68 18.33
CA CYS A 190 7.44 10.74 17.70
C CYS A 190 8.08 11.68 18.75
N GLN A 191 9.32 12.08 18.51
CA GLN A 191 10.10 12.99 19.35
C GLN A 191 10.67 14.15 18.52
#